data_6f868634f81d9ea3e94c56028a988f0c
#
_entry.id   6f868634f81d9ea3e94c56028a988f0c
#
_cell.length_a   1.000
_cell.length_b   1.000
_cell.length_c   1.000
_cell.angle_alpha   90.00
_cell.angle_beta   90.00
_cell.angle_gamma   90.00
#
_symmetry.space_group_name_H-M   'P 1'
#
loop_
_entity.id
_entity.type
_entity.pdbx_description
1 polymer ?
#
loop_
_entity_poly.entity_id
_entity_poly.type
_entity_poly.pdbx_seq_one_letter_code
_entity_poly.pdbx_strand_id
1 'polypeptide(L)'
;NGANQLAENLNDYFKGTVRIQKVPCIGRCQSAPVAVVKFNPIDNANLKNVKQAVDAKEYNPSIPKYINMNEYIDNGGYKLYSSLKKNKIKSEEVLTELENSNLRGLGGAGFPAGKKWRILKDQPSPRLLAINIDEGEPGTFKDRFYLETDPHRFFEGMLVASEVVGI
;
A
#
# COMPACT_ATOMS: atom_id res chain seq x y z
N ASN A 1 23.66 3.69 -4.05
CA ASN A 1 22.84 2.55 -3.65
C ASN A 1 23.31 1.20 -4.24
N GLY A 2 24.44 1.14 -4.97
CA GLY A 2 25.07 -0.08 -5.46
C GLY A 2 24.43 -0.75 -6.70
N ALA A 3 23.36 -0.21 -7.28
CA ALA A 3 22.66 -0.85 -8.38
C ALA A 3 23.52 -0.98 -9.68
N ASN A 4 24.37 0.00 -9.97
CA ASN A 4 25.26 -0.06 -11.13
C ASN A 4 26.30 -1.17 -10.98
N GLN A 5 26.96 -1.24 -9.83
CA GLN A 5 27.94 -2.28 -9.54
C GLN A 5 27.30 -3.68 -9.56
N LEU A 6 26.07 -3.80 -9.00
CA LEU A 6 25.33 -5.06 -9.07
C LEU A 6 25.06 -5.48 -10.51
N ALA A 7 24.62 -4.55 -11.37
CA ALA A 7 24.34 -4.85 -12.77
C ALA A 7 25.59 -5.30 -13.52
N GLU A 8 26.76 -4.69 -13.28
CA GLU A 8 28.04 -5.11 -13.83
C GLU A 8 28.40 -6.53 -13.38
N ASN A 9 28.37 -6.81 -12.08
CA ASN A 9 28.66 -8.12 -11.51
C ASN A 9 27.74 -9.21 -12.08
N LEU A 10 26.45 -8.91 -12.28
CA LEU A 10 25.48 -9.84 -12.86
C LEU A 10 25.76 -10.09 -14.35
N ASN A 11 26.09 -9.06 -15.13
CA ASN A 11 26.47 -9.21 -16.54
C ASN A 11 27.71 -10.07 -16.68
N ASP A 12 28.74 -9.82 -15.87
CA ASP A 12 30.00 -10.57 -15.89
C ASP A 12 29.78 -12.04 -15.53
N TYR A 13 28.91 -12.30 -14.58
CA TYR A 13 28.61 -13.68 -14.14
C TYR A 13 27.79 -14.44 -15.18
N PHE A 14 26.67 -13.86 -15.64
CA PHE A 14 25.75 -14.56 -16.54
C PHE A 14 26.19 -14.59 -17.99
N LYS A 15 27.13 -13.73 -18.41
CA LYS A 15 27.74 -13.71 -19.76
C LYS A 15 26.74 -13.83 -20.89
N GLY A 16 25.58 -13.16 -20.78
CA GLY A 16 24.52 -13.16 -21.77
C GLY A 16 23.53 -14.30 -21.72
N THR A 17 23.69 -15.29 -20.82
CA THR A 17 22.71 -16.37 -20.62
C THR A 17 21.43 -15.87 -19.93
N VAL A 18 21.52 -14.75 -19.19
CA VAL A 18 20.41 -14.02 -18.60
C VAL A 18 20.51 -12.56 -19.05
N ARG A 19 19.40 -12.02 -19.54
CA ARG A 19 19.32 -10.60 -19.91
C ARG A 19 19.25 -9.74 -18.67
N ILE A 20 20.23 -8.88 -18.46
CA ILE A 20 20.24 -7.89 -17.37
C ILE A 20 19.82 -6.53 -17.96
N GLN A 21 18.80 -5.92 -17.37
CA GLN A 21 18.27 -4.63 -17.82
C GLN A 21 18.19 -3.66 -16.64
N LYS A 22 18.74 -2.46 -16.80
CA LYS A 22 18.52 -1.36 -15.83
C LYS A 22 17.14 -0.77 -16.07
N VAL A 23 16.40 -0.59 -15.00
CA VAL A 23 15.03 -0.05 -15.00
C VAL A 23 14.92 1.11 -14.01
N PRO A 24 13.89 1.98 -14.12
CA PRO A 24 13.60 2.99 -13.13
C PRO A 24 13.33 2.39 -11.74
N CYS A 25 13.28 3.25 -10.71
CA CYS A 25 12.99 2.84 -9.35
C CYS A 25 11.64 2.11 -9.28
N ILE A 26 11.62 1.00 -8.53
CA ILE A 26 10.43 0.16 -8.31
C ILE A 26 9.82 0.36 -6.91
N GLY A 27 10.14 1.46 -6.22
CA GLY A 27 9.58 1.80 -4.92
C GLY A 27 10.09 0.97 -3.73
N ARG A 28 11.29 0.37 -3.82
CA ARG A 28 11.89 -0.42 -2.72
C ARG A 28 13.20 0.21 -2.20
N CYS A 29 13.17 1.52 -1.99
CA CYS A 29 14.37 2.28 -1.62
C CYS A 29 14.97 1.85 -0.27
N GLN A 30 14.14 1.38 0.66
CA GLN A 30 14.57 0.90 1.99
C GLN A 30 15.47 -0.34 1.93
N SER A 31 15.40 -1.10 0.83
CA SER A 31 16.12 -2.36 0.65
C SER A 31 17.07 -2.36 -0.57
N ALA A 32 17.54 -1.17 -0.95
CA ALA A 32 18.47 -1.02 -2.06
C ALA A 32 19.85 -1.67 -1.78
N PRO A 33 20.55 -2.21 -2.82
CA PRO A 33 20.09 -2.33 -4.20
C PRO A 33 19.04 -3.42 -4.36
N VAL A 34 18.14 -3.25 -5.35
CA VAL A 34 17.09 -4.22 -5.65
C VAL A 34 17.26 -4.75 -7.07
N ALA A 35 17.08 -6.06 -7.23
CA ALA A 35 16.93 -6.69 -8.53
C ALA A 35 15.54 -7.32 -8.64
N VAL A 36 15.02 -7.47 -9.85
CA VAL A 36 13.75 -8.17 -10.08
C VAL A 36 14.02 -9.37 -10.99
N VAL A 37 13.74 -10.57 -10.50
CA VAL A 37 13.82 -11.81 -11.25
C VAL A 37 12.41 -12.14 -11.74
N LYS A 38 12.08 -11.72 -12.95
CA LYS A 38 10.75 -11.77 -13.57
C LYS A 38 9.73 -10.90 -12.79
N PHE A 39 9.02 -11.42 -11.81
CA PHE A 39 8.07 -10.69 -10.95
C PHE A 39 8.53 -10.65 -9.49
N ASN A 40 9.61 -11.34 -9.16
CA ASN A 40 10.11 -11.46 -7.80
C ASN A 40 11.16 -10.38 -7.49
N PRO A 41 10.86 -9.38 -6.65
CA PRO A 41 11.85 -8.41 -6.20
C PRO A 41 12.76 -9.04 -5.15
N ILE A 42 14.06 -8.95 -5.40
CA ILE A 42 15.12 -9.39 -4.50
C ILE A 42 15.65 -8.16 -3.76
N ASP A 43 15.30 -8.03 -2.52
CA ASP A 43 15.74 -6.96 -1.64
C ASP A 43 17.22 -7.15 -1.20
N ASN A 44 17.94 -6.04 -0.96
CA ASN A 44 19.37 -6.07 -0.64
C ASN A 44 20.15 -6.97 -1.60
N ALA A 45 19.85 -6.79 -2.89
CA ALA A 45 20.29 -7.67 -3.94
C ALA A 45 21.82 -7.70 -4.07
N ASN A 46 22.35 -8.88 -4.21
CA ASN A 46 23.75 -9.15 -4.50
C ASN A 46 23.85 -10.34 -5.48
N LEU A 47 25.04 -10.60 -5.99
CA LEU A 47 25.24 -11.67 -6.96
C LEU A 47 24.74 -13.03 -6.44
N LYS A 48 24.93 -13.32 -5.16
CA LYS A 48 24.58 -14.63 -4.57
C LYS A 48 23.06 -14.85 -4.55
N ASN A 49 22.30 -13.90 -3.99
CA ASN A 49 20.86 -14.08 -3.84
C ASN A 49 20.12 -13.95 -5.17
N VAL A 50 20.58 -13.10 -6.09
CA VAL A 50 20.00 -13.01 -7.43
C VAL A 50 20.28 -14.29 -8.23
N LYS A 51 21.52 -14.82 -8.19
CA LYS A 51 21.85 -16.09 -8.80
C LYS A 51 20.97 -17.22 -8.26
N GLN A 52 20.82 -17.33 -6.95
CA GLN A 52 19.97 -18.32 -6.31
C GLN A 52 18.52 -18.25 -6.83
N ALA A 53 17.94 -17.06 -6.88
CA ALA A 53 16.56 -16.86 -7.37
C ALA A 53 16.42 -17.23 -8.87
N VAL A 54 17.42 -16.94 -9.68
CA VAL A 54 17.45 -17.34 -11.11
C VAL A 54 17.54 -18.85 -11.27
N ASP A 55 18.48 -19.50 -10.57
CA ASP A 55 18.73 -20.95 -10.66
C ASP A 55 17.52 -21.75 -10.13
N ALA A 56 16.92 -21.29 -9.04
CA ALA A 56 15.72 -21.90 -8.43
C ALA A 56 14.41 -21.54 -9.15
N LYS A 57 14.46 -20.65 -10.17
CA LYS A 57 13.28 -20.15 -10.88
C LYS A 57 12.25 -19.52 -9.94
N GLU A 58 12.70 -18.82 -8.93
CA GLU A 58 11.85 -18.09 -7.97
C GLU A 58 11.31 -16.81 -8.62
N TYR A 59 10.30 -16.97 -9.48
CA TYR A 59 9.79 -15.91 -10.33
C TYR A 59 8.66 -15.09 -9.71
N ASN A 60 8.08 -15.56 -8.62
CA ASN A 60 7.00 -14.87 -7.92
C ASN A 60 7.46 -14.42 -6.53
N PRO A 61 7.03 -13.25 -6.07
CA PRO A 61 7.35 -12.80 -4.72
C PRO A 61 6.73 -13.72 -3.67
N SER A 62 7.39 -13.85 -2.53
CA SER A 62 6.77 -14.42 -1.35
C SER A 62 5.66 -13.50 -0.85
N ILE A 63 4.54 -14.07 -0.43
CA ILE A 63 3.48 -13.30 0.21
C ILE A 63 3.93 -12.98 1.64
N PRO A 64 4.00 -11.70 2.04
CA PRO A 64 4.36 -11.32 3.39
C PRO A 64 3.29 -11.81 4.39
N LYS A 65 3.65 -11.90 5.67
CA LYS A 65 2.65 -12.13 6.72
C LYS A 65 1.67 -10.96 6.75
N TYR A 66 0.39 -11.23 6.64
CA TYR A 66 -0.66 -10.23 6.63
C TYR A 66 -1.86 -10.67 7.49
N ILE A 67 -2.67 -9.69 7.89
CA ILE A 67 -3.95 -9.93 8.57
C ILE A 67 -4.98 -10.31 7.51
N ASN A 68 -5.37 -11.58 7.47
CA ASN A 68 -6.38 -12.05 6.53
C ASN A 68 -7.79 -11.65 6.98
N MET A 69 -8.79 -11.88 6.12
CA MET A 69 -10.17 -11.47 6.36
C MET A 69 -10.75 -12.06 7.65
N ASN A 70 -10.50 -13.34 7.94
CA ASN A 70 -11.03 -13.98 9.14
C ASN A 70 -10.39 -13.37 10.40
N GLU A 71 -9.09 -13.24 10.42
CA GLU A 71 -8.36 -12.57 11.50
C GLU A 71 -8.85 -11.12 11.72
N TYR A 72 -9.09 -10.38 10.63
CA TYR A 72 -9.59 -9.02 10.70
C TYR A 72 -11.00 -8.94 11.30
N ILE A 73 -11.91 -9.84 10.88
CA ILE A 73 -13.28 -9.94 11.42
C ILE A 73 -13.28 -10.35 12.89
N ASP A 74 -12.48 -11.35 13.26
CA ASP A 74 -12.35 -11.84 14.64
C ASP A 74 -11.86 -10.74 15.59
N ASN A 75 -10.98 -9.87 15.11
CA ASN A 75 -10.50 -8.68 15.81
C ASN A 75 -11.45 -7.47 15.76
N GLY A 76 -12.66 -7.65 15.25
CA GLY A 76 -13.70 -6.62 15.25
C GLY A 76 -13.79 -5.80 13.97
N GLY A 77 -13.06 -6.17 12.93
CA GLY A 77 -13.13 -5.53 11.62
C GLY A 77 -14.53 -5.59 10.99
N TYR A 78 -14.81 -4.62 10.14
CA TYR A 78 -16.09 -4.39 9.45
C TYR A 78 -17.31 -4.15 10.37
N LYS A 79 -17.14 -4.09 11.70
CA LYS A 79 -18.25 -3.80 12.63
C LYS A 79 -18.81 -2.40 12.45
N LEU A 80 -17.94 -1.40 12.27
CA LEU A 80 -18.38 -0.03 12.03
C LEU A 80 -19.15 0.09 10.72
N TYR A 81 -18.57 -0.43 9.63
CA TYR A 81 -19.25 -0.44 8.33
C TYR A 81 -20.60 -1.16 8.38
N SER A 82 -20.65 -2.36 8.99
CA SER A 82 -21.90 -3.11 9.17
C SER A 82 -22.93 -2.34 9.99
N SER A 83 -22.51 -1.60 11.00
CA SER A 83 -23.40 -0.80 11.85
C SER A 83 -23.97 0.41 11.11
N LEU A 84 -23.17 1.06 10.26
CA LEU A 84 -23.61 2.12 9.35
C LEU A 84 -24.65 1.59 8.35
N LYS A 85 -24.36 0.50 7.66
CA LYS A 85 -25.28 -0.12 6.69
C LYS A 85 -26.62 -0.56 7.31
N LYS A 86 -26.63 -0.93 8.58
CA LYS A 86 -27.83 -1.32 9.34
C LYS A 86 -28.49 -0.13 10.04
N ASN A 87 -28.04 1.10 9.81
CA ASN A 87 -28.52 2.33 10.48
C ASN A 87 -28.47 2.27 12.02
N LYS A 88 -27.56 1.47 12.60
CA LYS A 88 -27.33 1.41 14.04
C LYS A 88 -26.44 2.55 14.53
N ILE A 89 -25.61 3.08 13.64
CA ILE A 89 -24.77 4.27 13.83
C ILE A 89 -25.07 5.20 12.66
N LYS A 90 -25.21 6.49 12.92
CA LYS A 90 -25.45 7.49 11.90
C LYS A 90 -24.14 8.05 11.36
N SER A 91 -24.12 8.45 10.10
CA SER A 91 -22.95 9.11 9.50
C SER A 91 -22.49 10.34 10.28
N GLU A 92 -23.42 11.05 10.91
CA GLU A 92 -23.11 12.23 11.72
C GLU A 92 -22.32 11.91 12.98
N GLU A 93 -22.60 10.76 13.61
CA GLU A 93 -21.84 10.29 14.79
C GLU A 93 -20.39 9.99 14.40
N VAL A 94 -20.19 9.35 13.23
CA VAL A 94 -18.83 9.06 12.72
C VAL A 94 -18.07 10.34 12.37
N LEU A 95 -18.75 11.33 11.77
CA LEU A 95 -18.12 12.62 11.45
C LEU A 95 -17.71 13.37 12.73
N THR A 96 -18.58 13.39 13.74
CA THR A 96 -18.28 14.03 15.03
C THR A 96 -17.09 13.37 15.71
N GLU A 97 -17.06 12.03 15.73
CA GLU A 97 -15.93 11.28 16.32
C GLU A 97 -14.63 11.53 15.56
N LEU A 98 -14.70 11.58 14.22
CA LEU A 98 -13.54 11.86 13.38
C LEU A 98 -13.02 13.30 13.59
N GLU A 99 -13.90 14.27 13.82
CA GLU A 99 -13.53 15.65 14.17
C GLU A 99 -12.87 15.71 15.55
N ASN A 100 -13.45 15.03 16.54
CA ASN A 100 -12.96 14.98 17.93
C ASN A 100 -11.59 14.29 18.02
N SER A 101 -11.33 13.29 17.17
CA SER A 101 -10.05 12.57 17.13
C SER A 101 -8.88 13.44 16.68
N ASN A 102 -9.13 14.61 16.09
CA ASN A 102 -8.12 15.48 15.48
C ASN A 102 -7.26 14.79 14.40
N LEU A 103 -7.75 13.72 13.79
CA LEU A 103 -7.05 13.04 12.71
C LEU A 103 -6.81 14.00 11.53
N ARG A 104 -5.58 14.06 11.06
CA ARG A 104 -5.14 14.96 9.99
C ARG A 104 -4.50 14.20 8.85
N GLY A 105 -4.59 14.75 7.65
CA GLY A 105 -3.85 14.26 6.51
C GLY A 105 -2.34 14.36 6.74
N LEU A 106 -1.59 13.37 6.27
CA LEU A 106 -0.13 13.31 6.38
C LEU A 106 0.59 13.73 5.10
N GLY A 107 -0.13 14.22 4.10
CA GLY A 107 0.42 14.70 2.82
C GLY A 107 0.93 16.14 2.83
N GLY A 108 1.40 16.64 3.96
CA GLY A 108 2.03 17.97 4.11
C GLY A 108 1.10 19.06 4.64
N ALA A 109 -0.11 19.25 4.09
CA ALA A 109 -1.03 20.30 4.51
C ALA A 109 -1.67 20.07 5.90
N GLY A 110 -1.66 18.86 6.43
CA GLY A 110 -2.23 18.55 7.74
C GLY A 110 -3.72 18.86 7.88
N PHE A 111 -4.49 18.79 6.79
CA PHE A 111 -5.89 19.16 6.81
C PHE A 111 -6.71 18.18 7.69
N PRO A 112 -7.62 18.67 8.58
CA PRO A 112 -8.43 17.80 9.43
C PRO A 112 -9.35 16.89 8.63
N ALA A 113 -9.24 15.56 8.85
CA ALA A 113 -9.96 14.56 8.07
C ALA A 113 -11.49 14.68 8.24
N GLY A 114 -11.97 14.86 9.47
CA GLY A 114 -13.41 15.03 9.75
C GLY A 114 -13.99 16.24 9.04
N LYS A 115 -13.29 17.38 9.09
CA LYS A 115 -13.71 18.59 8.39
C LYS A 115 -13.75 18.38 6.87
N LYS A 116 -12.78 17.66 6.31
CA LYS A 116 -12.76 17.32 4.89
C LYS A 116 -13.98 16.48 4.48
N TRP A 117 -14.30 15.45 5.26
CA TRP A 117 -15.45 14.60 4.97
C TRP A 117 -16.78 15.36 5.09
N ARG A 118 -16.91 16.25 6.06
CA ARG A 118 -18.10 17.11 6.22
C ARG A 118 -18.29 18.01 5.00
N ILE A 119 -17.24 18.71 4.57
CA ILE A 119 -17.29 19.55 3.36
C ILE A 119 -17.69 18.74 2.14
N LEU A 120 -17.18 17.50 1.98
CA LEU A 120 -17.51 16.65 0.85
C LEU A 120 -18.95 16.14 0.92
N LYS A 121 -19.46 15.83 2.11
CA LYS A 121 -20.86 15.40 2.32
C LYS A 121 -21.87 16.48 1.90
N ASP A 122 -21.52 17.75 2.04
CA ASP A 122 -22.35 18.88 1.68
C ASP A 122 -22.34 19.20 0.17
N GLN A 123 -21.46 18.55 -0.61
CA GLN A 123 -21.42 18.76 -2.05
C GLN A 123 -22.59 18.03 -2.76
N PRO A 124 -23.04 18.51 -3.93
CA PRO A 124 -24.10 17.83 -4.71
C PRO A 124 -23.65 16.45 -5.21
N SER A 125 -24.61 15.55 -5.40
CA SER A 125 -24.38 14.25 -6.04
C SER A 125 -24.33 14.40 -7.58
N PRO A 126 -23.67 13.47 -8.31
CA PRO A 126 -22.99 12.27 -7.79
C PRO A 126 -21.62 12.60 -7.19
N ARG A 127 -21.28 11.95 -6.09
CA ARG A 127 -19.94 12.01 -5.50
C ARG A 127 -19.17 10.75 -5.84
N LEU A 128 -17.89 10.89 -6.19
CA LEU A 128 -17.04 9.78 -6.63
C LEU A 128 -15.87 9.61 -5.66
N LEU A 129 -15.46 8.36 -5.45
CA LEU A 129 -14.27 8.01 -4.66
C LEU A 129 -13.10 7.75 -5.61
N ALA A 130 -12.05 8.52 -5.46
CA ALA A 130 -10.76 8.24 -6.08
C ALA A 130 -9.75 7.86 -4.98
N ILE A 131 -9.12 6.71 -5.14
CA ILE A 131 -8.10 6.21 -4.21
C ILE A 131 -6.73 6.41 -4.84
N ASN A 132 -5.90 7.18 -4.16
CA ASN A 132 -4.50 7.34 -4.53
C ASN A 132 -3.64 6.48 -3.59
N ILE A 133 -2.94 5.51 -4.15
CA ILE A 133 -1.94 4.64 -3.53
C ILE A 133 -0.68 4.57 -4.40
N ASP A 134 -0.39 5.65 -5.12
CA ASP A 134 0.86 5.82 -5.87
C ASP A 134 1.97 6.31 -4.92
N GLU A 135 2.94 5.46 -4.68
CA GLU A 135 4.13 5.78 -3.87
C GLU A 135 5.25 6.36 -4.73
N GLY A 136 4.96 7.49 -5.39
CA GLY A 136 5.89 8.12 -6.32
C GLY A 136 7.12 8.78 -5.67
N GLU A 137 7.08 9.14 -4.38
CA GLU A 137 8.21 9.79 -3.73
C GLU A 137 9.32 8.78 -3.40
N PRO A 138 10.57 9.07 -3.80
CA PRO A 138 11.69 8.21 -3.46
C PRO A 138 11.87 8.05 -1.95
N GLY A 139 12.05 6.80 -1.50
CA GLY A 139 12.24 6.46 -0.09
C GLY A 139 10.97 6.23 0.71
N THR A 140 9.78 6.43 0.14
CA THR A 140 8.51 6.10 0.80
C THR A 140 8.11 4.64 0.55
N PHE A 141 7.42 4.02 1.50
CA PHE A 141 6.88 2.65 1.40
C PHE A 141 5.64 2.44 2.28
N LYS A 142 4.92 3.51 2.60
CA LYS A 142 3.75 3.50 3.49
C LYS A 142 2.53 2.81 2.90
N ASP A 143 2.19 3.08 1.65
CA ASP A 143 0.96 2.59 1.02
C ASP A 143 1.06 1.09 0.73
N ARG A 144 2.17 0.65 0.14
CA ARG A 144 2.44 -0.76 -0.07
C ARG A 144 2.46 -1.55 1.24
N PHE A 145 3.09 -1.00 2.29
CA PHE A 145 3.16 -1.66 3.59
C PHE A 145 1.77 -2.00 4.13
N TYR A 146 0.84 -1.04 4.12
CA TYR A 146 -0.52 -1.29 4.61
C TYR A 146 -1.31 -2.24 3.71
N LEU A 147 -1.19 -2.12 2.39
CA LEU A 147 -1.84 -3.04 1.45
C LEU A 147 -1.34 -4.48 1.59
N GLU A 148 -0.05 -4.66 1.86
CA GLU A 148 0.57 -5.98 2.02
C GLU A 148 0.33 -6.59 3.41
N THR A 149 0.16 -5.79 4.46
CA THR A 149 0.10 -6.30 5.85
C THR A 149 -1.28 -6.22 6.49
N ASP A 150 -2.09 -5.21 6.17
CA ASP A 150 -3.45 -5.02 6.74
C ASP A 150 -4.44 -4.48 5.68
N PRO A 151 -4.67 -5.22 4.58
CA PRO A 151 -5.50 -4.76 3.47
C PRO A 151 -6.95 -4.50 3.88
N HIS A 152 -7.48 -5.26 4.83
CA HIS A 152 -8.87 -5.16 5.23
C HIS A 152 -9.16 -3.87 6.02
N ARG A 153 -8.22 -3.34 6.78
CA ARG A 153 -8.33 -2.03 7.41
C ARG A 153 -8.44 -0.91 6.38
N PHE A 154 -7.64 -1.00 5.33
CA PHE A 154 -7.71 -0.06 4.22
C PHE A 154 -9.07 -0.13 3.51
N PHE A 155 -9.55 -1.34 3.18
CA PHE A 155 -10.86 -1.53 2.53
C PHE A 155 -12.02 -1.08 3.42
N GLU A 156 -12.01 -1.39 4.71
CA GLU A 156 -13.05 -0.89 5.63
C GLU A 156 -13.05 0.63 5.67
N GLY A 157 -11.88 1.27 5.72
CA GLY A 157 -11.76 2.73 5.67
C GLY A 157 -12.41 3.34 4.43
N MET A 158 -12.19 2.73 3.26
CA MET A 158 -12.84 3.14 2.00
C MET A 158 -14.36 2.99 2.07
N LEU A 159 -14.85 1.86 2.55
CA LEU A 159 -16.28 1.57 2.66
C LEU A 159 -16.98 2.51 3.65
N VAL A 160 -16.35 2.76 4.80
CA VAL A 160 -16.84 3.71 5.80
C VAL A 160 -16.87 5.12 5.23
N ALA A 161 -15.81 5.55 4.55
CA ALA A 161 -15.76 6.87 3.92
C ALA A 161 -16.88 7.04 2.87
N SER A 162 -17.08 6.02 2.03
CA SER A 162 -18.13 6.02 1.01
C SER A 162 -19.52 6.14 1.61
N GLU A 163 -19.80 5.38 2.66
CA GLU A 163 -21.10 5.39 3.33
C GLU A 163 -21.37 6.72 4.07
N VAL A 164 -20.37 7.23 4.77
CA VAL A 164 -20.49 8.47 5.58
C VAL A 164 -20.64 9.70 4.70
N VAL A 165 -19.88 9.78 3.61
CA VAL A 165 -19.89 10.91 2.67
C VAL A 165 -21.03 10.80 1.65
N GLY A 166 -21.55 9.59 1.41
CA GLY A 166 -22.62 9.33 0.45
C GLY A 166 -22.09 9.32 -1.00
N ILE A 167 -21.09 8.49 -1.23
CA ILE A 167 -20.47 8.25 -2.52
C ILE A 167 -21.21 7.11 -3.24
#